data_5435517f7c2fe69341526d3ade9fb9de
#
_entry.id   5435517f7c2fe69341526d3ade9fb9de
#
_cell.length_a   1.000
_cell.length_b   1.000
_cell.length_c   1.000
_cell.angle_alpha   90.00
_cell.angle_beta   90.00
_cell.angle_gamma   90.00
#
_symmetry.space_group_name_H-M   'P 1'
#
loop_
_entity.id
_entity.type
_entity.pdbx_description
1 polymer ?
#
loop_
_entity_poly.entity_id
_entity_poly.type
_entity_poly.pdbx_seq_one_letter_code
_entity_poly.pdbx_strand_id
1 'polypeptide(L)'
;MTRRSATSGSPYEDSIGFCRAVRIGQMISVAGTGPIGFDGQTASPGDAYGQAKRCLEIIAKAIVDLGGQIEDVVRTRIYLVNVDDWEAVGRAHGEIFSAIKPAATMVV
;
A
#
# COMPACT_ATOMS: atom_id res chain seq x y z
N MET A 1 10.09 7.64 22.24
CA MET A 1 9.78 8.05 20.86
C MET A 1 8.27 8.19 20.69
N THR A 2 7.85 9.22 20.00
CA THR A 2 6.43 9.46 19.75
C THR A 2 5.89 8.48 18.73
N ARG A 3 4.72 7.92 19.03
CA ARG A 3 3.98 7.07 18.08
C ARG A 3 2.95 7.90 17.36
N ARG A 4 2.95 7.86 16.03
CA ARG A 4 1.98 8.54 15.18
C ARG A 4 1.33 7.54 14.23
N SER A 5 0.07 7.75 13.89
CA SER A 5 -0.69 6.87 13.02
C SER A 5 -1.30 7.64 11.86
N ALA A 6 -1.42 6.97 10.72
CA ALA A 6 -2.19 7.45 9.58
C ALA A 6 -3.41 6.55 9.39
N THR A 7 -4.53 7.14 9.01
CA THR A 7 -5.76 6.41 8.73
C THR A 7 -6.10 6.51 7.24
N SER A 8 -6.76 5.49 6.70
CA SER A 8 -7.35 5.55 5.36
C SER A 8 -8.88 5.76 5.42
N GLY A 9 -9.43 5.90 6.63
CA GLY A 9 -10.87 6.05 6.82
C GLY A 9 -11.65 4.75 6.74
N SER A 10 -10.98 3.60 6.76
CA SER A 10 -11.65 2.31 6.73
C SER A 10 -12.46 2.09 8.03
N PRO A 11 -13.74 1.65 7.93
CA PRO A 11 -14.55 1.37 9.13
C PRO A 11 -14.00 0.20 9.94
N TYR A 12 -13.15 -0.64 9.36
CA TYR A 12 -12.55 -1.79 10.04
C TYR A 12 -11.39 -1.40 10.97
N GLU A 13 -10.84 -0.19 10.83
CA GLU A 13 -9.71 0.23 11.65
C GLU A 13 -10.07 0.23 13.13
N ASP A 14 -11.19 0.79 13.49
CA ASP A 14 -11.63 0.84 14.91
C ASP A 14 -12.08 -0.53 15.42
N SER A 15 -12.85 -1.27 14.63
CA SER A 15 -13.43 -2.53 15.10
C SER A 15 -12.40 -3.65 15.21
N ILE A 16 -11.41 -3.67 14.33
CA ILE A 16 -10.34 -4.69 14.32
C ILE A 16 -9.13 -4.24 15.14
N GLY A 17 -8.90 -2.94 15.21
CA GLY A 17 -7.79 -2.40 16.01
C GLY A 17 -6.51 -2.24 15.21
N PHE A 18 -6.59 -1.63 14.03
CA PHE A 18 -5.41 -1.31 13.24
C PHE A 18 -5.53 0.10 12.64
N CYS A 19 -4.47 0.56 12.03
CA CYS A 19 -4.46 1.81 11.26
C CYS A 19 -3.74 1.57 9.94
N ARG A 20 -3.73 2.56 9.05
CA ARG A 20 -3.12 2.36 7.73
C ARG A 20 -1.61 2.31 7.81
N ALA A 21 -1.01 3.10 8.67
CA ALA A 21 0.44 3.09 8.89
C ALA A 21 0.77 3.67 10.27
N VAL A 22 1.91 3.27 10.81
CA VAL A 22 2.42 3.75 12.10
C VAL A 22 3.86 4.22 11.90
N ARG A 23 4.19 5.36 12.50
CA ARG A 23 5.57 5.81 12.60
C ARG A 23 6.03 5.86 14.05
N ILE A 24 7.19 5.25 14.32
CA ILE A 24 7.92 5.38 15.57
C ILE A 24 9.38 5.68 15.21
N GLY A 25 9.89 6.84 15.64
CA GLY A 25 11.24 7.27 15.30
C GLY A 25 11.47 7.36 13.80
N GLN A 26 12.43 6.60 13.29
CA GLN A 26 12.78 6.58 11.87
C GLN A 26 12.05 5.50 11.07
N MET A 27 11.19 4.72 11.70
CA MET A 27 10.52 3.62 11.04
C MET A 27 9.05 3.92 10.79
N ILE A 28 8.60 3.62 9.57
CA ILE A 28 7.18 3.64 9.21
C ILE A 28 6.80 2.22 8.78
N SER A 29 5.77 1.66 9.44
CA SER A 29 5.19 0.38 9.05
C SER A 29 3.84 0.62 8.41
N VAL A 30 3.64 0.08 7.22
CA VAL A 30 2.37 0.22 6.48
C VAL A 30 1.61 -1.09 6.56
N ALA A 31 0.33 -1.02 6.88
CA ALA A 31 -0.53 -2.19 6.97
C ALA A 31 -0.79 -2.79 5.59
N GLY A 32 -1.19 -4.05 5.57
CA GLY A 32 -1.73 -4.66 4.35
C GLY A 32 -2.84 -3.78 3.79
N THR A 33 -2.80 -3.48 2.50
CA THR A 33 -3.67 -2.48 1.88
C THR A 33 -4.41 -3.09 0.71
N GLY A 34 -5.73 -3.01 0.75
CA GLY A 34 -6.61 -3.42 -0.33
C GLY A 34 -7.01 -2.27 -1.23
N PRO A 35 -7.51 -2.56 -2.44
CA PRO A 35 -7.87 -1.54 -3.44
C PRO A 35 -9.25 -0.94 -3.15
N ILE A 36 -9.37 -0.13 -2.12
CA ILE A 36 -10.62 0.52 -1.76
C ILE A 36 -10.70 1.89 -2.42
N GLY A 37 -11.77 2.11 -3.18
CA GLY A 37 -12.02 3.39 -3.84
C GLY A 37 -12.53 4.45 -2.88
N PHE A 38 -12.63 5.69 -3.38
CA PHE A 38 -13.11 6.82 -2.59
C PHE A 38 -14.57 6.65 -2.16
N ASP A 39 -15.34 5.83 -2.88
CA ASP A 39 -16.73 5.51 -2.55
C ASP A 39 -16.87 4.38 -1.52
N GLY A 40 -15.75 3.83 -1.02
CA GLY A 40 -15.74 2.73 -0.08
C GLY A 40 -15.91 1.35 -0.71
N GLN A 41 -16.05 1.28 -2.04
CA GLN A 41 -16.19 0.04 -2.77
C GLN A 41 -14.84 -0.40 -3.36
N THR A 42 -14.76 -1.64 -3.82
CA THR A 42 -13.56 -2.14 -4.50
C THR A 42 -13.31 -1.31 -5.76
N ALA A 43 -12.11 -0.75 -5.86
CA ALA A 43 -11.70 -0.02 -7.05
C ALA A 43 -11.42 -0.98 -8.20
N SER A 44 -11.72 -0.55 -9.42
CA SER A 44 -11.35 -1.26 -10.65
C SER A 44 -11.62 -2.77 -10.60
N PRO A 45 -12.88 -3.21 -10.36
CA PRO A 45 -13.17 -4.65 -10.30
C PRO A 45 -12.70 -5.36 -11.57
N GLY A 46 -12.01 -6.51 -11.39
CA GLY A 46 -11.50 -7.28 -12.52
C GLY A 46 -10.24 -6.73 -13.19
N ASP A 47 -9.70 -5.62 -12.70
CA ASP A 47 -8.51 -4.97 -13.26
C ASP A 47 -7.39 -4.97 -12.22
N ALA A 48 -6.51 -5.96 -12.29
CA ALA A 48 -5.43 -6.12 -11.31
C ALA A 48 -4.45 -4.94 -11.34
N TYR A 49 -4.16 -4.41 -12.52
CA TYR A 49 -3.30 -3.23 -12.66
C TYR A 49 -3.90 -2.01 -11.95
N GLY A 50 -5.17 -1.71 -12.23
CA GLY A 50 -5.86 -0.58 -11.61
C GLY A 50 -5.99 -0.75 -10.09
N GLN A 51 -6.24 -1.98 -9.63
CA GLN A 51 -6.30 -2.27 -8.20
C GLN A 51 -4.95 -2.05 -7.51
N ALA A 52 -3.87 -2.51 -8.13
CA ALA A 52 -2.52 -2.30 -7.59
C ALA A 52 -2.18 -0.82 -7.53
N LYS A 53 -2.53 -0.05 -8.55
CA LYS A 53 -2.34 1.41 -8.55
C LYS A 53 -3.07 2.06 -7.38
N ARG A 54 -4.31 1.65 -7.14
CA ARG A 54 -5.09 2.21 -6.04
C ARG A 54 -4.46 1.87 -4.68
N CYS A 55 -4.00 0.64 -4.48
CA CYS A 55 -3.29 0.27 -3.26
C CYS A 55 -2.06 1.16 -3.04
N LEU A 56 -1.29 1.39 -4.09
CA LEU A 56 -0.07 2.21 -3.98
C LEU A 56 -0.38 3.68 -3.71
N GLU A 57 -1.48 4.21 -4.23
CA GLU A 57 -1.93 5.56 -3.90
C GLU A 57 -2.24 5.70 -2.41
N ILE A 58 -2.96 4.73 -1.85
CA ILE A 58 -3.32 4.71 -0.42
C ILE A 58 -2.04 4.63 0.44
N ILE A 59 -1.13 3.76 0.06
CA ILE A 59 0.14 3.56 0.78
C ILE A 59 0.99 4.83 0.73
N ALA A 60 1.14 5.43 -0.45
CA ALA A 60 1.93 6.65 -0.62
C ALA A 60 1.39 7.81 0.22
N LYS A 61 0.07 7.96 0.25
CA LYS A 61 -0.57 8.98 1.08
C LYS A 61 -0.28 8.77 2.56
N ALA A 62 -0.37 7.54 3.03
CA ALA A 62 -0.11 7.22 4.44
C ALA A 62 1.34 7.54 4.82
N ILE A 63 2.29 7.21 3.94
CA ILE A 63 3.71 7.50 4.16
C ILE A 63 3.94 9.01 4.24
N VAL A 64 3.36 9.77 3.32
CA VAL A 64 3.49 11.24 3.30
C VAL A 64 2.84 11.86 4.54
N ASP A 65 1.67 11.37 4.95
CA ASP A 65 0.98 11.85 6.15
C ASP A 65 1.84 11.68 7.41
N LEU A 66 2.75 10.70 7.40
CA LEU A 66 3.67 10.45 8.52
C LEU A 66 5.06 11.05 8.29
N GLY A 67 5.22 11.91 7.29
CA GLY A 67 6.46 12.65 7.04
C GLY A 67 7.52 11.89 6.26
N GLY A 68 7.19 10.73 5.71
CA GLY A 68 8.09 9.97 4.84
C GLY A 68 7.83 10.29 3.37
N GLN A 69 8.59 9.63 2.51
CA GLN A 69 8.48 9.75 1.07
C GLN A 69 8.53 8.36 0.44
N ILE A 70 7.96 8.22 -0.76
CA ILE A 70 7.95 6.94 -1.45
C ILE A 70 9.39 6.46 -1.74
N GLU A 71 10.32 7.39 -1.94
CA GLU A 71 11.74 7.09 -2.17
C GLU A 71 12.40 6.42 -0.96
N ASP A 72 11.80 6.54 0.22
CA ASP A 72 12.33 5.93 1.45
C ASP A 72 11.95 4.45 1.59
N VAL A 73 11.11 3.93 0.70
CA VAL A 73 10.65 2.53 0.77
C VAL A 73 11.80 1.58 0.50
N VAL A 74 12.02 0.63 1.41
CA VAL A 74 13.08 -0.37 1.30
C VAL A 74 12.54 -1.77 1.04
N ARG A 75 11.26 -2.00 1.31
CA ARG A 75 10.66 -3.34 1.20
C ARG A 75 9.21 -3.22 0.77
N THR A 76 8.83 -3.99 -0.24
CA THR A 76 7.43 -4.18 -0.63
C THR A 76 7.06 -5.65 -0.59
N ARG A 77 5.78 -5.92 -0.37
CA ARG A 77 5.22 -7.27 -0.42
C ARG A 77 3.87 -7.20 -1.10
N ILE A 78 3.64 -8.09 -2.05
CA ILE A 78 2.43 -8.13 -2.84
C ILE A 78 1.80 -9.51 -2.71
N TYR A 79 0.48 -9.52 -2.44
CA TYR A 79 -0.32 -10.75 -2.37
C TYR A 79 -1.28 -10.76 -3.56
N LEU A 80 -1.23 -11.79 -4.36
CA LEU A 80 -2.10 -11.99 -5.52
C LEU A 80 -3.12 -13.07 -5.24
N VAL A 81 -4.32 -12.92 -5.80
CA VAL A 81 -5.32 -13.98 -5.83
C VAL A 81 -5.04 -14.93 -6.99
N ASN A 82 -4.60 -14.40 -8.13
CA ASN A 82 -4.35 -15.17 -9.34
C ASN A 82 -2.91 -14.91 -9.81
N VAL A 83 -2.14 -15.98 -9.98
CA VAL A 83 -0.74 -15.88 -10.43
C VAL A 83 -0.63 -15.20 -11.80
N ASP A 84 -1.64 -15.32 -12.66
CA ASP A 84 -1.60 -14.74 -14.00
C ASP A 84 -1.61 -13.20 -13.97
N ASP A 85 -1.92 -12.59 -12.85
CA ASP A 85 -1.93 -11.13 -12.70
C ASP A 85 -0.54 -10.54 -12.37
N TRP A 86 0.50 -11.36 -12.27
CA TRP A 86 1.81 -10.89 -11.81
C TRP A 86 2.41 -9.80 -12.71
N GLU A 87 2.23 -9.90 -14.03
CA GLU A 87 2.80 -8.90 -14.95
C GLU A 87 2.06 -7.55 -14.84
N ALA A 88 0.74 -7.59 -14.77
CA ALA A 88 -0.07 -6.36 -14.64
C ALA A 88 0.23 -5.63 -13.33
N VAL A 89 0.30 -6.37 -12.22
CA VAL A 89 0.61 -5.82 -10.91
C VAL A 89 2.07 -5.38 -10.84
N GLY A 90 2.97 -6.15 -11.43
CA GLY A 90 4.38 -5.79 -11.55
C GLY A 90 4.60 -4.49 -12.32
N ARG A 91 3.80 -4.26 -13.37
CA ARG A 91 3.86 -3.00 -14.13
C ARG A 91 3.44 -1.81 -13.26
N ALA A 92 2.37 -1.95 -12.50
CA ALA A 92 1.94 -0.88 -11.58
C ALA A 92 3.02 -0.56 -10.54
N HIS A 93 3.63 -1.59 -9.97
CA HIS A 93 4.74 -1.45 -9.02
C HIS A 93 5.94 -0.77 -9.68
N GLY A 94 6.31 -1.21 -10.89
CA GLY A 94 7.44 -0.67 -11.62
C GLY A 94 7.30 0.80 -11.98
N GLU A 95 6.07 1.25 -12.29
CA GLU A 95 5.83 2.66 -12.62
C GLU A 95 6.20 3.60 -11.45
N ILE A 96 6.13 3.10 -10.22
CA ILE A 96 6.47 3.89 -9.04
C ILE A 96 7.90 3.60 -8.58
N PHE A 97 8.32 2.34 -8.60
CA PHE A 97 9.53 1.90 -7.92
C PHE A 97 10.71 1.58 -8.83
N SER A 98 10.59 1.72 -10.15
CA SER A 98 11.68 1.32 -11.05
C SER A 98 13.00 2.07 -10.80
N ALA A 99 12.93 3.32 -10.34
CA ALA A 99 14.12 4.10 -10.00
C ALA A 99 14.57 3.89 -8.55
N ILE A 100 13.68 3.43 -7.67
CA ILE A 100 13.95 3.26 -6.23
C ILE A 100 14.48 1.85 -5.95
N LYS A 101 13.88 0.85 -6.59
CA LYS A 101 14.24 -0.58 -6.50
C LYS A 101 14.26 -1.13 -5.08
N PRO A 102 13.15 -1.09 -4.35
CA PRO A 102 13.08 -1.74 -3.05
C PRO A 102 13.20 -3.26 -3.19
N ALA A 103 13.60 -3.92 -2.12
CA ALA A 103 13.49 -5.38 -2.07
C ALA A 103 12.00 -5.76 -2.09
N ALA A 104 11.63 -6.69 -2.95
CA ALA A 104 10.23 -6.99 -3.20
C ALA A 104 9.95 -8.49 -3.16
N THR A 105 8.74 -8.84 -2.72
CA THR A 105 8.23 -10.21 -2.78
C THR A 105 6.81 -10.18 -3.31
N MET A 106 6.52 -11.11 -4.23
CA MET A 106 5.17 -11.28 -4.77
C MET A 106 4.77 -12.75 -4.55
N VAL A 107 3.63 -12.96 -3.91
CA VAL A 107 3.12 -14.30 -3.60
C VAL A 107 1.63 -14.40 -3.92
N VAL A 108 1.18 -15.62 -4.16
CA VAL A 108 -0.24 -15.92 -4.40
C VAL A 108 -0.88 -16.37 -3.10
#